data_5e1793538bfc7c8e3bd3d3eead4a1cf7
#
_entry.id   5e1793538bfc7c8e3bd3d3eead4a1cf7
#
_cell.length_a   1.000
_cell.length_b   1.000
_cell.length_c   1.000
_cell.angle_alpha   90.00
_cell.angle_beta   90.00
_cell.angle_gamma   90.00
#
_symmetry.space_group_name_H-M   'P 1'
#
loop_
_entity.id
_entity.type
_entity.pdbx_description
1 polymer ?
#
loop_
_entity_poly.entity_id
_entity_poly.type
_entity_poly.pdbx_seq_one_letter_code
_entity_poly.pdbx_strand_id
1 'polypeptide(L)'
;MLSTPSKETADSFDDLAGEDQLEWANELLERTDFAPARKSVPRICLLDSGVNRAHPLISPLMKEVDTHSVDPEWGRHDVENHDTGMAALAAYGDLTDCLESSDRISIMHRLESVKLLPNHGGNPGSANLHASLFAEAVSRPEISHSHRTRIFNSAVSAEDYRDRGRPSSWSSKLDSLASDADNEGEFPRLFVQSAGNIRDNNAWFEYPASLSSNLIHDPGQAWNALTVGACTRKVDAGPTDYAPIAEEGGLSPFTTTSATWDSVWPFKPDVVFEGGNAAKDRYGAAGMASLSLLTARNEFEARRFCTFNATSAASALCSRMAAQILVQYPSLWPETLRALIVHSAEWTEAMRGMYLRGRFPSKADYVSLIRHAGWGEPSLDRALWSASNSLTLVIGDCQKFCVRA
;
A
#
# COMPACT_ATOMS: atom_id res chain seq x y z
N MET A 1 -19.66 -34.08 8.52
CA MET A 1 -19.12 -32.73 8.42
C MET A 1 -18.52 -32.62 7.02
N LEU A 2 -19.15 -31.87 6.12
CA LEU A 2 -18.56 -31.55 4.83
C LEU A 2 -17.41 -30.58 5.15
N SER A 3 -16.14 -30.97 4.89
CA SER A 3 -15.02 -30.06 4.93
C SER A 3 -15.32 -28.93 3.95
N THR A 4 -15.34 -27.68 4.42
CA THR A 4 -15.21 -26.54 3.51
C THR A 4 -13.98 -26.78 2.65
N PRO A 5 -14.07 -26.64 1.31
CA PRO A 5 -12.87 -26.72 0.48
C PRO A 5 -11.82 -25.75 1.04
N SER A 6 -10.57 -26.19 1.14
CA SER A 6 -9.47 -25.30 1.53
C SER A 6 -9.41 -24.16 0.51
N LYS A 7 -9.31 -22.93 0.99
CA LYS A 7 -9.10 -21.76 0.14
C LYS A 7 -7.74 -21.93 -0.55
N GLU A 8 -7.67 -21.65 -1.85
CA GLU A 8 -6.40 -21.68 -2.57
C GLU A 8 -5.43 -20.62 -2.00
N THR A 9 -4.16 -20.88 -2.12
CA THR A 9 -3.08 -20.00 -1.68
C THR A 9 -2.25 -19.53 -2.88
N ALA A 10 -1.44 -18.48 -2.72
CA ALA A 10 -0.73 -17.86 -3.83
C ALA A 10 0.21 -18.82 -4.56
N ASP A 11 0.80 -19.79 -3.86
CA ASP A 11 1.66 -20.82 -4.43
C ASP A 11 0.89 -21.74 -5.40
N SER A 12 -0.40 -22.00 -5.18
CA SER A 12 -1.23 -22.79 -6.10
C SER A 12 -1.22 -22.23 -7.53
N PHE A 13 -1.12 -20.92 -7.68
CA PHE A 13 -1.09 -20.24 -8.98
C PHE A 13 0.33 -19.85 -9.41
N ASP A 14 1.20 -19.49 -8.47
CA ASP A 14 2.59 -19.15 -8.78
C ASP A 14 3.37 -20.37 -9.28
N ASP A 15 3.11 -21.56 -8.76
CA ASP A 15 3.80 -22.79 -9.16
C ASP A 15 3.32 -23.40 -10.49
N LEU A 16 2.21 -22.90 -11.06
CA LEU A 16 1.70 -23.37 -12.35
C LEU A 16 2.70 -23.14 -13.49
N ALA A 17 2.65 -23.98 -14.51
CA ALA A 17 3.38 -23.77 -15.76
C ALA A 17 2.97 -22.44 -16.43
N GLY A 18 3.87 -21.82 -17.18
CA GLY A 18 3.60 -20.50 -17.78
C GLY A 18 2.43 -20.51 -18.79
N GLU A 19 2.12 -21.65 -19.42
CA GLU A 19 0.95 -21.81 -20.32
C GLU A 19 -0.34 -21.78 -19.49
N ASP A 20 -0.40 -22.51 -18.38
CA ASP A 20 -1.56 -22.54 -17.48
C ASP A 20 -1.80 -21.15 -16.85
N GLN A 21 -0.72 -20.46 -16.43
CA GLN A 21 -0.82 -19.08 -15.95
C GLN A 21 -1.37 -18.12 -17.01
N LEU A 22 -1.06 -18.35 -18.30
CA LEU A 22 -1.60 -17.56 -19.39
C LEU A 22 -3.11 -17.81 -19.56
N GLU A 23 -3.56 -19.04 -19.45
CA GLU A 23 -4.99 -19.39 -19.53
C GLU A 23 -5.77 -18.71 -18.40
N TRP A 24 -5.29 -18.79 -17.16
CA TRP A 24 -5.87 -18.10 -16.02
C TRP A 24 -5.91 -16.58 -16.18
N ALA A 25 -4.82 -15.98 -16.69
CA ALA A 25 -4.79 -14.53 -16.94
C ALA A 25 -5.79 -14.12 -18.03
N ASN A 26 -5.95 -14.91 -19.10
CA ASN A 26 -6.91 -14.63 -20.18
C ASN A 26 -8.34 -14.76 -19.68
N GLU A 27 -8.67 -15.80 -18.91
CA GLU A 27 -9.99 -15.97 -18.31
C GLU A 27 -10.35 -14.78 -17.42
N LEU A 28 -9.42 -14.34 -16.57
CA LEU A 28 -9.60 -13.15 -15.72
C LEU A 28 -9.88 -11.91 -16.56
N LEU A 29 -9.16 -11.72 -17.67
CA LEU A 29 -9.37 -10.59 -18.57
C LEU A 29 -10.75 -10.61 -19.23
N GLU A 30 -11.24 -11.77 -19.69
CA GLU A 30 -12.54 -11.91 -20.34
C GLU A 30 -13.73 -11.53 -19.43
N ARG A 31 -13.58 -11.70 -18.11
CA ARG A 31 -14.60 -11.33 -17.12
C ARG A 31 -14.32 -10.04 -16.37
N THR A 32 -13.33 -9.26 -16.81
CA THR A 32 -12.99 -7.97 -16.19
C THR A 32 -13.48 -6.80 -17.05
N ASP A 33 -14.30 -5.93 -16.45
CA ASP A 33 -14.74 -4.69 -17.07
C ASP A 33 -13.80 -3.53 -16.64
N PHE A 34 -13.24 -2.84 -17.61
CA PHE A 34 -12.27 -1.77 -17.38
C PHE A 34 -12.85 -0.38 -17.60
N ALA A 35 -12.45 0.56 -16.74
CA ALA A 35 -12.78 1.97 -16.91
C ALA A 35 -12.28 2.51 -18.26
N PRO A 36 -13.11 3.27 -18.99
CA PRO A 36 -12.66 3.94 -20.20
C PRO A 36 -11.54 4.96 -19.90
N ALA A 37 -10.67 5.21 -20.88
CA ALA A 37 -9.57 6.16 -20.72
C ALA A 37 -10.05 7.63 -20.81
N ARG A 38 -10.89 8.06 -19.85
CA ARG A 38 -11.42 9.43 -19.73
C ARG A 38 -10.65 10.22 -18.66
N LYS A 39 -10.65 11.56 -18.78
CA LYS A 39 -9.97 12.46 -17.83
C LYS A 39 -10.55 12.37 -16.42
N SER A 40 -11.86 12.17 -16.29
CA SER A 40 -12.58 12.09 -15.01
C SER A 40 -12.37 10.79 -14.24
N VAL A 41 -11.78 9.78 -14.86
CA VAL A 41 -11.50 8.50 -14.19
C VAL A 41 -10.30 8.66 -13.26
N PRO A 42 -10.42 8.34 -11.96
CA PRO A 42 -9.30 8.46 -11.03
C PRO A 42 -8.15 7.51 -11.39
N ARG A 43 -6.94 7.91 -11.06
CA ARG A 43 -5.73 7.14 -11.32
C ARG A 43 -4.93 6.92 -10.04
N ILE A 44 -4.38 5.73 -9.93
CA ILE A 44 -3.32 5.44 -8.97
C ILE A 44 -2.00 5.65 -9.70
N CYS A 45 -1.20 6.60 -9.23
CA CYS A 45 0.11 6.91 -9.77
C CYS A 45 1.18 6.30 -8.85
N LEU A 46 1.86 5.28 -9.35
CA LEU A 46 2.90 4.55 -8.64
C LEU A 46 4.23 5.28 -8.80
N LEU A 47 4.90 5.58 -7.69
CA LEU A 47 6.19 6.28 -7.62
C LEU A 47 7.24 5.30 -7.09
N ASP A 48 7.89 4.52 -7.97
CA ASP A 48 8.81 3.46 -7.58
C ASP A 48 9.78 3.06 -8.71
N SER A 49 9.89 1.78 -9.05
CA SER A 49 10.83 1.19 -10.00
C SER A 49 10.37 1.20 -11.47
N GLY A 50 9.17 1.76 -11.75
CA GLY A 50 8.52 1.71 -13.06
C GLY A 50 7.65 0.47 -13.23
N VAL A 51 6.82 0.42 -14.29
CA VAL A 51 5.85 -0.67 -14.51
C VAL A 51 6.00 -1.29 -15.89
N ASN A 52 5.96 -2.61 -15.96
CA ASN A 52 5.86 -3.34 -17.23
C ASN A 52 4.42 -3.33 -17.74
N ARG A 53 4.03 -2.18 -18.34
CA ARG A 53 2.67 -1.95 -18.85
C ARG A 53 2.21 -2.94 -19.91
N ALA A 54 3.11 -3.67 -20.55
CA ALA A 54 2.77 -4.69 -21.54
C ALA A 54 2.24 -5.99 -20.92
N HIS A 55 2.34 -6.15 -19.59
CA HIS A 55 1.72 -7.28 -18.89
C HIS A 55 0.22 -7.34 -19.22
N PRO A 56 -0.33 -8.53 -19.60
CA PRO A 56 -1.73 -8.65 -20.03
C PRO A 56 -2.73 -8.03 -19.06
N LEU A 57 -2.60 -8.23 -17.75
CA LEU A 57 -3.49 -7.67 -16.73
C LEU A 57 -3.34 -6.16 -16.53
N ILE A 58 -2.22 -5.55 -16.93
CA ILE A 58 -1.94 -4.12 -16.73
C ILE A 58 -2.24 -3.31 -17.99
N SER A 59 -2.01 -3.87 -19.17
CA SER A 59 -2.13 -3.16 -20.46
C SER A 59 -3.51 -2.51 -20.70
N PRO A 60 -4.65 -3.06 -20.24
CA PRO A 60 -5.94 -2.38 -20.36
C PRO A 60 -6.03 -1.09 -19.51
N LEU A 61 -5.25 -0.98 -18.43
CA LEU A 61 -5.33 0.08 -17.43
C LEU A 61 -4.31 1.21 -17.62
N MET A 62 -3.22 0.97 -18.36
CA MET A 62 -2.09 1.89 -18.49
C MET A 62 -1.64 2.01 -19.94
N LYS A 63 -1.62 3.23 -20.47
CA LYS A 63 -1.07 3.53 -21.80
C LYS A 63 0.39 4.00 -21.67
N GLU A 64 1.09 4.10 -22.80
CA GLU A 64 2.47 4.60 -22.81
C GLU A 64 2.60 6.03 -22.27
N VAL A 65 1.62 6.89 -22.56
CA VAL A 65 1.56 8.27 -22.07
C VAL A 65 1.34 8.37 -20.55
N ASP A 66 0.98 7.28 -19.91
CA ASP A 66 0.76 7.18 -18.47
C ASP A 66 2.03 6.71 -17.72
N THR A 67 3.15 6.48 -18.44
CA THR A 67 4.43 6.06 -17.87
C THR A 67 5.47 7.16 -17.98
N HIS A 68 6.17 7.45 -16.91
CA HIS A 68 7.18 8.50 -16.78
C HIS A 68 8.46 7.97 -16.12
N SER A 69 9.52 8.75 -16.19
CA SER A 69 10.76 8.52 -15.45
C SER A 69 11.36 9.87 -15.05
N VAL A 70 11.99 9.94 -13.88
CA VAL A 70 12.75 11.14 -13.48
C VAL A 70 14.04 11.25 -14.30
N ASP A 71 14.62 10.11 -14.68
CA ASP A 71 15.80 10.05 -15.54
C ASP A 71 15.48 9.22 -16.81
N PRO A 72 15.56 9.83 -18.00
CA PRO A 72 15.28 9.12 -19.25
C PRO A 72 16.21 7.91 -19.51
N GLU A 73 17.43 7.90 -18.96
CA GLU A 73 18.39 6.80 -19.14
C GLU A 73 17.95 5.51 -18.39
N TRP A 74 17.12 5.63 -17.38
CA TRP A 74 16.60 4.47 -16.64
C TRP A 74 15.49 3.74 -17.38
N GLY A 75 14.94 4.33 -18.45
CA GLY A 75 13.73 3.84 -19.09
C GLY A 75 12.48 4.06 -18.20
N ARG A 76 11.42 3.28 -18.45
CA ARG A 76 10.14 3.42 -17.74
C ARG A 76 9.59 2.10 -17.22
N HIS A 77 10.26 1.00 -17.52
CA HIS A 77 9.84 -0.35 -17.14
C HIS A 77 10.52 -0.82 -15.86
N ASP A 78 9.87 -1.74 -15.21
CA ASP A 78 10.32 -2.38 -13.99
C ASP A 78 11.33 -3.51 -14.30
N VAL A 79 12.47 -3.49 -13.64
CA VAL A 79 13.49 -4.56 -13.70
C VAL A 79 13.65 -5.29 -12.38
N GLU A 80 13.04 -4.78 -11.30
CA GLU A 80 13.17 -5.31 -9.94
C GLU A 80 11.97 -6.17 -9.51
N ASN A 81 10.97 -6.33 -10.37
CA ASN A 81 9.71 -7.02 -10.09
C ASN A 81 8.95 -6.43 -8.88
N HIS A 82 9.06 -5.11 -8.67
CA HIS A 82 8.43 -4.47 -7.52
C HIS A 82 7.18 -3.68 -7.93
N ASP A 83 7.34 -2.65 -8.76
CA ASP A 83 6.22 -1.75 -9.10
C ASP A 83 5.19 -2.40 -10.03
N THR A 84 5.60 -3.38 -10.86
CA THR A 84 4.68 -4.19 -11.67
C THR A 84 3.75 -5.01 -10.78
N GLY A 85 4.29 -5.61 -9.71
CA GLY A 85 3.50 -6.32 -8.71
C GLY A 85 2.54 -5.39 -7.97
N MET A 86 3.01 -4.22 -7.55
CA MET A 86 2.17 -3.20 -6.92
C MET A 86 1.05 -2.72 -7.84
N ALA A 87 1.32 -2.55 -9.13
CA ALA A 87 0.32 -2.13 -10.13
C ALA A 87 -0.84 -3.12 -10.23
N ALA A 88 -0.56 -4.42 -10.23
CA ALA A 88 -1.62 -5.43 -10.25
C ALA A 88 -2.41 -5.47 -8.93
N LEU A 89 -1.74 -5.37 -7.77
CA LEU A 89 -2.43 -5.25 -6.47
C LEU A 89 -3.29 -3.99 -6.39
N ALA A 90 -2.79 -2.86 -6.87
CA ALA A 90 -3.54 -1.60 -6.91
C ALA A 90 -4.76 -1.68 -7.85
N ALA A 91 -4.73 -2.53 -8.88
CA ALA A 91 -5.84 -2.73 -9.79
C ALA A 91 -6.84 -3.77 -9.29
N TYR A 92 -6.37 -4.99 -9.05
CA TYR A 92 -7.19 -6.17 -8.80
C TYR A 92 -7.35 -6.51 -7.31
N GLY A 93 -6.41 -6.12 -6.46
CA GLY A 93 -6.22 -6.69 -5.14
C GLY A 93 -5.37 -7.96 -5.21
N ASP A 94 -5.52 -8.86 -4.26
CA ASP A 94 -4.86 -10.17 -4.31
C ASP A 94 -5.43 -10.98 -5.49
N LEU A 95 -4.56 -11.36 -6.42
CA LEU A 95 -4.98 -12.14 -7.59
C LEU A 95 -5.47 -13.54 -7.20
N THR A 96 -5.07 -14.10 -6.07
CA THR A 96 -5.60 -15.37 -5.56
C THR A 96 -7.11 -15.28 -5.44
N ASP A 97 -7.64 -14.27 -4.75
CA ASP A 97 -9.09 -14.08 -4.57
C ASP A 97 -9.80 -13.86 -5.92
N CYS A 98 -9.13 -13.19 -6.85
CA CYS A 98 -9.68 -12.97 -8.19
C CYS A 98 -9.75 -14.26 -9.02
N LEU A 99 -8.74 -15.12 -8.94
CA LEU A 99 -8.65 -16.33 -9.75
C LEU A 99 -9.52 -17.47 -9.21
N GLU A 100 -9.70 -17.54 -7.88
CA GLU A 100 -10.63 -18.49 -7.26
C GLU A 100 -12.11 -18.20 -7.60
N SER A 101 -12.47 -16.96 -7.85
CA SER A 101 -13.83 -16.56 -8.17
C SER A 101 -14.09 -16.61 -9.67
N SER A 102 -15.29 -17.01 -10.07
CA SER A 102 -15.81 -16.89 -11.43
C SER A 102 -16.61 -15.61 -11.66
N ASP A 103 -16.71 -14.73 -10.67
CA ASP A 103 -17.48 -13.51 -10.75
C ASP A 103 -16.87 -12.49 -11.73
N ARG A 104 -17.71 -11.63 -12.31
CA ARG A 104 -17.22 -10.49 -13.09
C ARG A 104 -16.58 -9.46 -12.17
N ILE A 105 -15.44 -8.94 -12.61
CA ILE A 105 -14.69 -7.92 -11.90
C ILE A 105 -14.83 -6.58 -12.61
N SER A 106 -15.00 -5.50 -11.85
CA SER A 106 -15.06 -4.14 -12.39
C SER A 106 -13.92 -3.29 -11.82
N ILE A 107 -13.01 -2.84 -12.69
CA ILE A 107 -11.91 -1.95 -12.34
C ILE A 107 -12.20 -0.57 -12.94
N MET A 108 -12.78 0.32 -12.12
CA MET A 108 -13.29 1.62 -12.56
C MET A 108 -12.29 2.77 -12.32
N HIS A 109 -11.04 2.48 -12.04
CA HIS A 109 -9.91 3.41 -12.00
C HIS A 109 -8.82 2.97 -13.01
N ARG A 110 -7.80 3.79 -13.18
CA ARG A 110 -6.68 3.51 -14.08
C ARG A 110 -5.36 3.68 -13.34
N LEU A 111 -4.26 3.34 -14.00
CA LEU A 111 -2.92 3.39 -13.46
C LEU A 111 -2.06 4.41 -14.19
N GLU A 112 -1.12 5.02 -13.47
CA GLU A 112 0.03 5.79 -13.96
C GLU A 112 1.28 5.30 -13.21
N SER A 113 2.47 5.47 -13.78
CA SER A 113 3.73 5.12 -13.11
C SER A 113 4.79 6.17 -13.41
N VAL A 114 5.60 6.44 -12.40
CA VAL A 114 6.83 7.24 -12.53
C VAL A 114 7.99 6.45 -11.96
N LYS A 115 8.94 6.09 -12.83
CA LYS A 115 10.18 5.48 -12.39
C LYS A 115 11.05 6.49 -11.66
N LEU A 116 11.21 6.26 -10.37
CA LEU A 116 11.91 7.11 -9.40
C LEU A 116 13.27 6.50 -8.99
N LEU A 117 13.43 5.19 -9.20
CA LEU A 117 14.63 4.44 -8.87
C LEU A 117 15.38 3.99 -10.12
N PRO A 118 16.72 3.95 -10.11
CA PRO A 118 17.52 3.38 -11.19
C PRO A 118 17.28 1.88 -11.34
N ASN A 119 17.75 1.31 -12.44
CA ASN A 119 17.57 -0.12 -12.75
C ASN A 119 18.24 -1.06 -11.75
N HIS A 120 19.32 -0.63 -11.12
CA HIS A 120 20.06 -1.43 -10.15
C HIS A 120 20.56 -0.53 -9.02
N GLY A 121 20.34 -0.97 -7.79
CA GLY A 121 20.77 -0.25 -6.60
C GLY A 121 19.81 0.85 -6.15
N GLY A 122 20.14 1.47 -5.02
CA GLY A 122 19.39 2.60 -4.49
C GLY A 122 19.65 3.88 -5.26
N ASN A 123 18.88 4.92 -4.96
CA ASN A 123 19.04 6.23 -5.58
C ASN A 123 20.48 6.75 -5.41
N PRO A 124 21.18 7.09 -6.48
CA PRO A 124 22.50 7.67 -6.38
C PRO A 124 22.39 9.08 -5.80
N GLY A 125 23.10 9.33 -4.73
CA GLY A 125 23.19 10.67 -4.12
C GLY A 125 23.01 10.68 -2.61
N SER A 126 23.15 11.86 -2.02
CA SER A 126 22.93 12.05 -0.59
C SER A 126 21.42 12.04 -0.28
N ALA A 127 21.04 11.66 0.94
CA ALA A 127 19.67 11.70 1.43
C ALA A 127 18.97 13.05 1.21
N ASN A 128 19.72 14.15 1.10
CA ASN A 128 19.21 15.49 0.80
C ASN A 128 18.59 15.61 -0.61
N LEU A 129 18.90 14.71 -1.54
CA LEU A 129 18.34 14.72 -2.90
C LEU A 129 17.00 13.98 -2.99
N HIS A 130 16.65 13.13 -2.03
CA HIS A 130 15.41 12.35 -2.07
C HIS A 130 14.17 13.24 -2.17
N ALA A 131 14.15 14.34 -1.42
CA ALA A 131 13.05 15.31 -1.46
C ALA A 131 12.86 15.95 -2.85
N SER A 132 13.96 16.29 -3.53
CA SER A 132 13.92 16.89 -4.88
C SER A 132 13.50 15.89 -5.95
N LEU A 133 14.06 14.70 -5.91
CA LEU A 133 13.68 13.61 -6.82
C LEU A 133 12.21 13.22 -6.67
N PHE A 134 11.72 13.17 -5.44
CA PHE A 134 10.33 12.88 -5.15
C PHE A 134 9.39 13.97 -5.70
N ALA A 135 9.73 15.25 -5.50
CA ALA A 135 8.98 16.37 -6.06
C ALA A 135 8.98 16.35 -7.59
N GLU A 136 10.11 16.03 -8.21
CA GLU A 136 10.20 15.85 -9.65
C GLU A 136 9.31 14.69 -10.13
N ALA A 137 9.34 13.54 -9.47
CA ALA A 137 8.50 12.39 -9.80
C ALA A 137 7.00 12.74 -9.77
N VAL A 138 6.56 13.49 -8.76
CA VAL A 138 5.16 13.97 -8.64
C VAL A 138 4.80 14.93 -9.78
N SER A 139 5.70 15.82 -10.15
CA SER A 139 5.43 16.83 -11.19
C SER A 139 5.32 16.24 -12.61
N ARG A 140 6.01 15.14 -12.91
CA ARG A 140 6.05 14.55 -14.27
C ARG A 140 4.66 14.20 -14.84
N PRO A 141 3.80 13.44 -14.15
CA PRO A 141 2.44 13.13 -14.63
C PRO A 141 1.53 14.36 -14.60
N GLU A 142 1.74 15.30 -13.68
CA GLU A 142 0.95 16.54 -13.56
C GLU A 142 1.21 17.50 -14.73
N ILE A 143 2.46 17.68 -15.13
CA ILE A 143 2.83 18.46 -16.32
C ILE A 143 2.22 17.83 -17.58
N SER A 144 2.27 16.52 -17.70
CA SER A 144 1.73 15.83 -18.86
C SER A 144 0.21 15.88 -18.94
N HIS A 145 -0.48 15.82 -17.79
CA HIS A 145 -1.93 15.75 -17.70
C HIS A 145 -2.46 16.40 -16.41
N SER A 146 -2.45 17.72 -16.33
CA SER A 146 -2.77 18.51 -15.13
C SER A 146 -4.17 18.28 -14.54
N HIS A 147 -5.15 17.89 -15.35
CA HIS A 147 -6.55 17.78 -14.91
C HIS A 147 -6.97 16.37 -14.46
N ARG A 148 -6.03 15.46 -14.28
CA ARG A 148 -6.34 14.11 -13.81
C ARG A 148 -6.39 14.05 -12.30
N THR A 149 -7.42 13.42 -11.74
CA THR A 149 -7.47 13.09 -10.32
C THR A 149 -6.52 11.92 -10.03
N ARG A 150 -5.59 12.10 -9.07
CA ARG A 150 -4.56 11.12 -8.74
C ARG A 150 -4.55 10.78 -7.25
N ILE A 151 -4.23 9.52 -7.00
CA ILE A 151 -3.74 9.00 -5.73
C ILE A 151 -2.30 8.63 -5.98
N PHE A 152 -1.36 9.30 -5.32
CA PHE A 152 0.05 8.95 -5.41
C PHE A 152 0.36 7.84 -4.41
N ASN A 153 0.91 6.73 -4.90
CA ASN A 153 1.39 5.64 -4.07
C ASN A 153 2.92 5.59 -4.13
N SER A 154 3.56 5.55 -2.97
CA SER A 154 5.01 5.39 -2.88
C SER A 154 5.36 4.28 -1.91
N ALA A 155 6.10 3.28 -2.39
CA ALA A 155 6.67 2.23 -1.56
C ALA A 155 8.19 2.39 -1.38
N VAL A 156 8.76 3.45 -1.91
CA VAL A 156 10.17 3.80 -1.70
C VAL A 156 10.36 4.38 -0.31
N SER A 157 11.33 3.85 0.40
CA SER A 157 11.67 4.30 1.76
C SER A 157 13.14 4.12 2.06
N ALA A 158 13.67 4.86 3.04
CA ALA A 158 15.02 4.73 3.56
C ALA A 158 14.99 4.43 5.05
N GLU A 159 15.85 3.50 5.48
CA GLU A 159 16.02 3.20 6.89
C GLU A 159 16.71 4.36 7.59
N ASP A 160 15.97 5.13 8.36
CA ASP A 160 16.50 6.20 9.20
C ASP A 160 15.78 6.24 10.56
N TYR A 161 16.44 5.73 11.58
CA TYR A 161 15.89 5.64 12.94
C TYR A 161 16.36 6.77 13.86
N ARG A 162 17.32 7.60 13.43
CA ARG A 162 18.03 8.56 14.31
C ARG A 162 17.09 9.57 14.91
N ASP A 163 16.11 10.03 14.16
CA ASP A 163 15.25 11.15 14.55
C ASP A 163 13.89 10.70 15.10
N ARG A 164 13.60 9.41 15.15
CA ARG A 164 12.43 8.81 15.81
C ARG A 164 11.12 9.57 15.61
N GLY A 165 10.78 9.83 14.33
CA GLY A 165 9.56 10.54 13.95
C GLY A 165 9.75 12.04 13.69
N ARG A 166 10.93 12.60 13.94
CA ARG A 166 11.25 13.97 13.54
C ARG A 166 11.19 14.10 12.01
N PRO A 167 10.63 15.20 11.48
CA PRO A 167 10.60 15.44 10.05
C PRO A 167 12.00 15.46 9.44
N SER A 168 12.16 14.76 8.31
CA SER A 168 13.30 14.85 7.41
C SER A 168 13.02 15.87 6.31
N SER A 169 14.02 16.18 5.47
CA SER A 169 13.79 16.97 4.25
C SER A 169 12.80 16.29 3.31
N TRP A 170 12.82 14.96 3.24
CA TRP A 170 11.92 14.19 2.38
C TRP A 170 10.49 14.18 2.92
N SER A 171 10.27 13.82 4.19
CA SER A 171 8.93 13.85 4.79
C SER A 171 8.32 15.25 4.80
N SER A 172 9.13 16.30 5.03
CA SER A 172 8.67 17.69 4.95
C SER A 172 8.27 18.10 3.53
N LYS A 173 8.99 17.62 2.50
CA LYS A 173 8.60 17.87 1.10
C LYS A 173 7.32 17.11 0.76
N LEU A 174 7.17 15.86 1.24
CA LEU A 174 5.94 15.11 1.09
C LEU A 174 4.73 15.82 1.72
N ASP A 175 4.90 16.38 2.92
CA ASP A 175 3.88 17.19 3.59
C ASP A 175 3.52 18.48 2.83
N SER A 176 4.54 19.18 2.29
CA SER A 176 4.34 20.37 1.45
C SER A 176 3.57 20.03 0.17
N LEU A 177 3.92 18.92 -0.51
CA LEU A 177 3.24 18.47 -1.72
C LEU A 177 1.80 18.00 -1.43
N ALA A 178 1.56 17.33 -0.30
CA ALA A 178 0.24 16.86 0.09
C ALA A 178 -0.73 18.02 0.34
N SER A 179 -0.27 19.05 1.07
CA SER A 179 -1.06 20.24 1.38
C SER A 179 -1.04 21.31 0.28
N ASP A 180 -0.23 21.11 -0.78
CA ASP A 180 0.02 22.10 -1.83
C ASP A 180 0.45 23.47 -1.26
N ALA A 181 1.33 23.45 -0.26
CA ALA A 181 1.73 24.64 0.49
C ALA A 181 2.37 25.72 -0.38
N ASP A 182 3.00 25.32 -1.49
CA ASP A 182 3.66 26.23 -2.44
C ASP A 182 2.64 27.01 -3.32
N ASN A 183 1.35 26.54 -3.41
CA ASN A 183 0.26 27.15 -4.19
C ASN A 183 -0.98 27.47 -3.34
N GLU A 184 -0.80 27.82 -2.08
CA GLU A 184 -1.89 28.19 -1.16
C GLU A 184 -2.97 27.11 -0.97
N GLY A 185 -2.67 25.84 -1.27
CA GLY A 185 -3.58 24.70 -1.11
C GLY A 185 -4.64 24.58 -2.22
N GLU A 186 -4.37 25.09 -3.40
CA GLU A 186 -5.33 25.00 -4.53
C GLU A 186 -5.46 23.56 -5.09
N PHE A 187 -4.37 22.77 -5.03
CA PHE A 187 -4.30 21.42 -5.60
C PHE A 187 -3.72 20.41 -4.61
N PRO A 188 -4.40 20.15 -3.46
CA PRO A 188 -3.94 19.17 -2.50
C PRO A 188 -3.90 17.77 -3.11
N ARG A 189 -3.02 16.89 -2.57
CA ARG A 189 -2.79 15.55 -3.10
C ARG A 189 -2.92 14.51 -2.01
N LEU A 190 -3.49 13.35 -2.33
CA LEU A 190 -3.40 12.18 -1.45
C LEU A 190 -2.13 11.40 -1.79
N PHE A 191 -1.27 11.25 -0.78
CA PHE A 191 -0.14 10.34 -0.80
C PHE A 191 -0.41 9.14 0.11
N VAL A 192 -0.28 7.94 -0.45
CA VAL A 192 -0.26 6.66 0.26
C VAL A 192 1.19 6.20 0.32
N GLN A 193 1.76 6.19 1.51
CA GLN A 193 3.16 5.89 1.75
C GLN A 193 3.30 4.57 2.51
N SER A 194 4.15 3.65 2.04
CA SER A 194 4.48 2.46 2.80
C SER A 194 5.25 2.81 4.09
N ALA A 195 5.01 2.06 5.15
CA ALA A 195 5.67 2.29 6.44
C ALA A 195 7.15 1.89 6.45
N GLY A 196 7.55 1.01 5.53
CA GLY A 196 8.86 0.36 5.52
C GLY A 196 8.79 -1.08 6.04
N ASN A 197 9.83 -1.85 5.82
CA ASN A 197 9.81 -3.31 5.98
C ASN A 197 10.91 -3.83 6.90
N ILE A 198 10.56 -4.76 7.78
CA ILE A 198 11.50 -5.62 8.49
C ILE A 198 11.90 -6.73 7.50
N ARG A 199 13.17 -6.78 7.13
CA ARG A 199 13.70 -7.75 6.15
C ARG A 199 14.54 -8.86 6.77
N ASP A 200 14.89 -8.75 8.05
CA ASP A 200 15.72 -9.71 8.77
C ASP A 200 14.90 -10.88 9.31
N ASN A 201 15.20 -12.08 8.84
CA ASN A 201 14.54 -13.31 9.29
C ASN A 201 14.69 -13.56 10.80
N ASN A 202 15.78 -13.11 11.44
CA ASN A 202 15.93 -13.20 12.89
C ASN A 202 14.91 -12.28 13.60
N ALA A 203 14.69 -11.09 13.06
CA ALA A 203 13.67 -10.19 13.59
C ALA A 203 12.25 -10.78 13.43
N TRP A 204 11.96 -11.48 12.33
CA TRP A 204 10.68 -12.19 12.18
C TRP A 204 10.54 -13.32 13.22
N PHE A 205 11.63 -14.03 13.50
CA PHE A 205 11.62 -15.09 14.51
C PHE A 205 11.31 -14.55 15.90
N GLU A 206 11.76 -13.33 16.22
CA GLU A 206 11.51 -12.63 17.49
C GLU A 206 10.12 -11.93 17.59
N TYR A 207 9.27 -12.09 16.57
CA TYR A 207 7.91 -11.54 16.60
C TYR A 207 7.13 -12.01 17.85
N PRO A 208 6.36 -11.14 18.53
CA PRO A 208 6.02 -9.75 18.17
C PRO A 208 6.98 -8.69 18.75
N ALA A 209 8.01 -9.07 19.52
CA ALA A 209 8.91 -8.12 20.17
C ALA A 209 9.65 -7.23 19.15
N SER A 210 10.02 -7.80 18.01
CA SER A 210 10.71 -7.10 16.91
C SER A 210 9.92 -5.91 16.34
N LEU A 211 8.60 -5.91 16.42
CA LEU A 211 7.77 -4.78 15.97
C LEU A 211 8.05 -3.49 16.75
N SER A 212 8.47 -3.60 18.00
CA SER A 212 8.80 -2.43 18.83
C SER A 212 10.18 -1.85 18.56
N SER A 213 11.09 -2.63 17.98
CA SER A 213 12.47 -2.22 17.69
C SER A 213 12.68 -1.77 16.24
N ASN A 214 11.79 -2.11 15.33
CA ASN A 214 11.87 -1.75 13.92
C ASN A 214 10.92 -0.61 13.60
N LEU A 215 11.50 0.57 13.42
CA LEU A 215 10.75 1.82 13.30
C LEU A 215 10.43 2.16 11.85
N ILE A 216 9.37 2.95 11.67
CA ILE A 216 8.94 3.50 10.38
C ILE A 216 10.12 4.13 9.65
N HIS A 217 10.25 3.80 8.38
CA HIS A 217 11.29 4.32 7.49
C HIS A 217 10.91 5.73 6.96
N ASP A 218 11.93 6.55 6.69
CA ASP A 218 11.75 7.83 5.99
C ASP A 218 11.21 7.59 4.57
N PRO A 219 10.15 8.27 4.09
CA PRO A 219 9.45 9.42 4.66
C PRO A 219 8.12 9.09 5.37
N GLY A 220 7.93 7.86 5.84
CA GLY A 220 6.68 7.40 6.46
C GLY A 220 6.25 8.19 7.72
N GLN A 221 7.13 9.03 8.30
CA GLN A 221 6.79 9.94 9.39
C GLN A 221 6.04 11.20 8.93
N ALA A 222 5.84 11.41 7.64
CA ALA A 222 5.11 12.57 7.12
C ALA A 222 3.71 12.69 7.75
N TRP A 223 3.31 13.92 8.11
CA TRP A 223 2.05 14.19 8.81
C TRP A 223 0.83 14.09 7.88
N ASN A 224 1.01 14.58 6.64
CA ASN A 224 -0.08 14.71 5.67
C ASN A 224 -0.21 13.49 4.74
N ALA A 225 0.78 12.60 4.69
CA ALA A 225 0.66 11.34 3.99
C ALA A 225 -0.17 10.32 4.79
N LEU A 226 -0.86 9.44 4.10
CA LEU A 226 -1.47 8.23 4.66
C LEU A 226 -0.41 7.13 4.71
N THR A 227 0.20 6.92 5.86
CA THR A 227 1.23 5.90 6.04
C THR A 227 0.60 4.55 6.36
N VAL A 228 0.95 3.53 5.57
CA VAL A 228 0.32 2.22 5.61
C VAL A 228 1.30 1.17 6.13
N GLY A 229 0.96 0.54 7.25
CA GLY A 229 1.60 -0.65 7.77
C GLY A 229 0.94 -1.92 7.23
N ALA A 230 1.40 -3.08 7.69
CA ALA A 230 0.88 -4.37 7.25
C ALA A 230 0.28 -5.18 8.39
N CYS A 231 -0.89 -5.78 8.13
CA CYS A 231 -1.49 -6.89 8.89
C CYS A 231 -1.57 -8.13 8.01
N THR A 232 -2.07 -9.24 8.53
CA THR A 232 -2.22 -10.46 7.74
C THR A 232 -3.45 -11.28 8.12
N ARG A 233 -4.05 -11.88 7.11
CA ARG A 233 -5.04 -12.96 7.20
C ARG A 233 -4.51 -14.27 6.62
N LYS A 234 -3.26 -14.27 6.13
CA LYS A 234 -2.58 -15.42 5.55
C LYS A 234 -2.00 -16.28 6.69
N VAL A 235 -2.65 -17.40 6.97
CA VAL A 235 -2.28 -18.30 8.09
C VAL A 235 -2.18 -19.76 7.67
N ASP A 236 -2.40 -20.07 6.39
CA ASP A 236 -2.23 -21.41 5.86
C ASP A 236 -0.81 -21.57 5.28
N ALA A 237 0.05 -22.24 6.04
CA ALA A 237 1.42 -22.54 5.62
C ALA A 237 1.51 -23.83 4.79
N GLY A 238 0.39 -24.51 4.54
CA GLY A 238 0.36 -25.81 3.86
C GLY A 238 0.94 -26.94 4.74
N PRO A 239 1.14 -28.12 4.17
CA PRO A 239 1.63 -29.31 4.88
C PRO A 239 3.15 -29.24 5.11
N THR A 240 3.59 -28.41 6.06
CA THR A 240 4.99 -28.21 6.40
C THR A 240 5.22 -28.26 7.91
N ASP A 241 6.49 -28.33 8.35
CA ASP A 241 6.87 -28.19 9.76
C ASP A 241 6.89 -26.73 10.23
N TYR A 242 6.67 -25.77 9.31
CA TYR A 242 6.61 -24.35 9.61
C TYR A 242 5.20 -23.95 10.07
N ALA A 243 5.12 -23.09 11.07
CA ALA A 243 3.88 -22.47 11.52
C ALA A 243 3.88 -20.97 11.18
N PRO A 244 2.72 -20.38 10.80
CA PRO A 244 2.62 -18.95 10.57
C PRO A 244 3.03 -18.17 11.84
N ILE A 245 3.72 -17.05 11.65
CA ILE A 245 4.26 -16.26 12.76
C ILE A 245 3.17 -15.42 13.41
N ALA A 246 2.40 -14.70 12.59
CA ALA A 246 1.26 -13.91 13.04
C ALA A 246 -0.03 -14.72 12.95
N GLU A 247 -0.92 -14.56 13.91
CA GLU A 247 -2.28 -15.09 13.86
C GLU A 247 -3.15 -14.28 12.89
N GLU A 248 -4.27 -14.86 12.46
CA GLU A 248 -5.22 -14.21 11.56
C GLU A 248 -5.70 -12.86 12.12
N GLY A 249 -5.56 -11.81 11.31
CA GLY A 249 -5.87 -10.44 11.71
C GLY A 249 -4.77 -9.79 12.57
N GLY A 250 -3.66 -10.47 12.83
CA GLY A 250 -2.51 -9.92 13.52
C GLY A 250 -1.69 -8.97 12.64
N LEU A 251 -0.76 -8.24 13.25
CA LEU A 251 0.20 -7.44 12.48
C LEU A 251 1.17 -8.36 11.74
N SER A 252 1.44 -8.04 10.49
CA SER A 252 2.42 -8.76 9.70
C SER A 252 3.83 -8.64 10.31
N PRO A 253 4.63 -9.72 10.34
CA PRO A 253 6.01 -9.65 10.81
C PRO A 253 6.92 -8.75 9.98
N PHE A 254 6.45 -8.32 8.81
CA PHE A 254 7.16 -7.42 7.92
C PHE A 254 6.98 -5.94 8.26
N THR A 255 5.95 -5.57 9.04
CA THR A 255 5.59 -4.16 9.27
C THR A 255 6.54 -3.46 10.23
N THR A 256 6.81 -2.19 9.95
CA THR A 256 7.48 -1.26 10.87
C THR A 256 6.47 -0.43 11.65
N THR A 257 6.88 0.16 12.76
CA THR A 257 5.99 0.85 13.71
C THR A 257 6.58 2.16 14.24
N SER A 258 5.79 2.97 14.92
CA SER A 258 6.26 4.16 15.65
C SER A 258 6.36 3.93 17.16
N ALA A 259 6.54 2.69 17.59
CA ALA A 259 6.41 2.26 18.98
C ALA A 259 7.25 3.07 19.98
N THR A 260 8.47 3.47 19.60
CA THR A 260 9.41 4.17 20.47
C THR A 260 9.61 5.64 20.13
N TRP A 261 8.73 6.23 19.29
CA TRP A 261 8.80 7.65 18.98
C TRP A 261 8.36 8.50 20.17
N ASP A 262 8.92 9.70 20.26
CA ASP A 262 8.50 10.67 21.26
C ASP A 262 7.03 11.08 21.09
N SER A 263 6.39 11.48 22.19
CA SER A 263 4.96 11.79 22.22
C SER A 263 4.55 13.01 21.39
N VAL A 264 5.51 13.85 21.00
CA VAL A 264 5.29 15.03 20.15
C VAL A 264 5.15 14.68 18.67
N TRP A 265 5.58 13.49 18.26
CA TRP A 265 5.52 13.05 16.87
C TRP A 265 4.23 12.27 16.58
N PRO A 266 3.80 12.22 15.31
CA PRO A 266 2.53 11.59 14.95
C PRO A 266 2.49 10.11 15.31
N PHE A 267 1.30 9.57 15.44
CA PHE A 267 1.11 8.13 15.47
C PHE A 267 1.19 7.59 14.04
N LYS A 268 2.08 6.62 13.83
CA LYS A 268 2.26 5.93 12.56
C LYS A 268 2.47 4.41 12.81
N PRO A 269 1.99 3.56 11.87
CA PRO A 269 1.26 3.89 10.64
C PRO A 269 -0.10 4.54 10.95
N ASP A 270 -0.77 5.13 9.94
CA ASP A 270 -2.15 5.61 10.11
C ASP A 270 -3.13 4.42 10.11
N VAL A 271 -2.95 3.47 9.20
CA VAL A 271 -3.77 2.26 9.01
C VAL A 271 -2.89 1.07 8.61
N VAL A 272 -3.49 -0.13 8.65
CA VAL A 272 -2.82 -1.35 8.15
C VAL A 272 -3.70 -2.06 7.12
N PHE A 273 -3.07 -2.73 6.17
CA PHE A 273 -3.71 -3.57 5.16
C PHE A 273 -2.99 -4.91 5.05
N GLU A 274 -3.57 -5.88 4.35
CA GLU A 274 -2.93 -7.16 4.10
C GLU A 274 -1.54 -6.98 3.47
N GLY A 275 -0.54 -7.59 4.07
CA GLY A 275 0.85 -7.54 3.61
C GLY A 275 1.53 -8.90 3.67
N GLY A 276 0.76 -9.98 3.85
CA GLY A 276 1.31 -11.32 3.98
C GLY A 276 1.91 -11.62 5.36
N ASN A 277 2.38 -12.85 5.50
CA ASN A 277 2.92 -13.40 6.72
C ASN A 277 4.25 -14.11 6.45
N ALA A 278 4.99 -14.39 7.49
CA ALA A 278 6.11 -15.32 7.47
C ALA A 278 5.77 -16.55 8.33
N ALA A 279 6.55 -17.59 8.19
CA ALA A 279 6.44 -18.79 9.00
C ALA A 279 7.73 -19.05 9.76
N LYS A 280 7.65 -19.84 10.84
CA LYS A 280 8.80 -20.25 11.62
C LYS A 280 8.70 -21.70 12.06
N ASP A 281 9.86 -22.29 12.25
CA ASP A 281 10.05 -23.57 12.95
C ASP A 281 10.93 -23.36 14.19
N ARG A 282 11.48 -24.43 14.74
CA ARG A 282 12.40 -24.37 15.90
C ARG A 282 13.77 -23.79 15.57
N TYR A 283 14.11 -23.60 14.30
CA TYR A 283 15.45 -23.19 13.88
C TYR A 283 15.49 -21.76 13.35
N GLY A 284 14.37 -21.22 12.87
CA GLY A 284 14.33 -19.88 12.31
C GLY A 284 12.99 -19.52 11.66
N ALA A 285 12.98 -18.37 11.00
CA ALA A 285 11.85 -17.88 10.25
C ALA A 285 12.17 -17.76 8.76
N ALA A 286 11.13 -17.92 7.92
CA ALA A 286 11.23 -17.81 6.47
C ALA A 286 9.94 -17.20 5.86
N GLY A 287 10.08 -16.53 4.73
CA GLY A 287 8.95 -16.18 3.88
C GLY A 287 8.42 -17.42 3.16
N MET A 288 7.11 -17.49 2.95
CA MET A 288 6.46 -18.57 2.23
C MET A 288 5.50 -18.03 1.18
N ALA A 289 5.46 -18.68 0.02
CA ALA A 289 4.56 -18.31 -1.08
C ALA A 289 3.09 -18.40 -0.67
N SER A 290 2.70 -19.46 0.05
CA SER A 290 1.33 -19.66 0.56
C SER A 290 0.87 -18.57 1.54
N LEU A 291 1.80 -17.90 2.21
CA LEU A 291 1.54 -16.80 3.15
C LEU A 291 1.71 -15.41 2.53
N SER A 292 1.88 -15.33 1.21
CA SER A 292 2.02 -14.08 0.45
C SER A 292 0.77 -13.78 -0.36
N LEU A 293 0.68 -12.58 -0.94
CA LEU A 293 -0.32 -12.23 -1.93
C LEU A 293 0.18 -12.66 -3.32
N LEU A 294 -0.73 -12.93 -4.23
CA LEU A 294 -0.43 -13.19 -5.63
C LEU A 294 -0.56 -11.90 -6.44
N THR A 295 0.38 -11.68 -7.35
CA THR A 295 0.39 -10.48 -8.20
C THR A 295 0.99 -10.74 -9.58
N ALA A 296 1.07 -9.68 -10.41
CA ALA A 296 1.67 -9.73 -11.74
C ALA A 296 3.21 -9.72 -11.66
N ARG A 297 3.84 -10.54 -12.51
CA ARG A 297 5.29 -10.62 -12.66
C ARG A 297 5.79 -9.67 -13.75
N ASN A 298 6.92 -9.00 -13.53
CA ASN A 298 7.51 -8.10 -14.51
C ASN A 298 8.00 -8.82 -15.78
N GLU A 299 8.62 -9.99 -15.65
CA GLU A 299 9.07 -10.85 -16.76
C GLU A 299 7.95 -11.81 -17.18
N PHE A 300 6.87 -11.25 -17.70
CA PHE A 300 5.59 -11.95 -17.90
C PHE A 300 5.59 -12.89 -19.13
N GLU A 301 6.59 -12.88 -20.00
CA GLU A 301 6.65 -13.77 -21.17
C GLU A 301 6.75 -15.25 -20.77
N ALA A 302 7.49 -15.54 -19.69
CA ALA A 302 7.68 -16.90 -19.20
C ALA A 302 6.60 -17.27 -18.15
N ARG A 303 6.32 -16.39 -17.21
CA ARG A 303 5.36 -16.57 -16.10
C ARG A 303 4.60 -15.26 -15.87
N ARG A 304 3.29 -15.33 -15.61
CA ARG A 304 2.42 -14.15 -15.45
C ARG A 304 2.30 -13.71 -14.00
N PHE A 305 2.45 -14.62 -13.08
CA PHE A 305 2.22 -14.38 -11.65
C PHE A 305 3.51 -14.54 -10.85
N CYS A 306 3.53 -13.90 -9.70
CA CYS A 306 4.52 -14.08 -8.65
C CYS A 306 3.91 -13.73 -7.30
N THR A 307 4.56 -14.15 -6.22
CA THR A 307 4.17 -13.75 -4.88
C THR A 307 4.72 -12.38 -4.51
N PHE A 308 3.98 -11.66 -3.65
CA PHE A 308 4.32 -10.32 -3.19
C PHE A 308 3.85 -10.11 -1.74
N ASN A 309 4.55 -9.28 -0.97
CA ASN A 309 4.22 -9.09 0.45
C ASN A 309 4.68 -7.73 1.01
N ALA A 310 4.59 -7.60 2.32
CA ALA A 310 5.05 -6.48 3.13
C ALA A 310 4.26 -5.18 2.94
N THR A 311 4.79 -4.05 3.40
CA THR A 311 4.06 -2.77 3.41
C THR A 311 3.88 -2.18 2.01
N SER A 312 4.64 -2.63 1.02
CA SER A 312 4.43 -2.29 -0.39
C SER A 312 3.09 -2.85 -0.90
N ALA A 313 2.81 -4.14 -0.61
CA ALA A 313 1.52 -4.75 -0.92
C ALA A 313 0.37 -4.02 -0.20
N ALA A 314 0.52 -3.78 1.10
CA ALA A 314 -0.45 -3.07 1.91
C ALA A 314 -0.76 -1.66 1.36
N SER A 315 0.25 -0.91 0.94
CA SER A 315 0.07 0.44 0.37
C SER A 315 -0.65 0.41 -0.99
N ALA A 316 -0.37 -0.60 -1.83
CA ALA A 316 -1.07 -0.79 -3.10
C ALA A 316 -2.56 -1.08 -2.88
N LEU A 317 -2.91 -1.96 -1.92
CA LEU A 317 -4.29 -2.25 -1.54
C LEU A 317 -5.01 -1.02 -0.96
N CYS A 318 -4.32 -0.22 -0.13
CA CYS A 318 -4.86 1.04 0.37
C CYS A 318 -5.17 2.02 -0.77
N SER A 319 -4.28 2.14 -1.75
CA SER A 319 -4.49 2.99 -2.93
C SER A 319 -5.66 2.51 -3.79
N ARG A 320 -5.85 1.19 -3.90
CA ARG A 320 -7.03 0.59 -4.55
C ARG A 320 -8.33 1.01 -3.85
N MET A 321 -8.38 0.88 -2.52
CA MET A 321 -9.54 1.34 -1.74
C MET A 321 -9.81 2.83 -1.93
N ALA A 322 -8.78 3.68 -1.89
CA ALA A 322 -8.91 5.11 -2.15
C ALA A 322 -9.48 5.40 -3.54
N ALA A 323 -9.02 4.68 -4.57
CA ALA A 323 -9.55 4.82 -5.93
C ALA A 323 -11.02 4.37 -6.03
N GLN A 324 -11.41 3.29 -5.36
CA GLN A 324 -12.79 2.81 -5.32
C GLN A 324 -13.72 3.81 -4.66
N ILE A 325 -13.30 4.48 -3.58
CA ILE A 325 -14.07 5.58 -2.96
C ILE A 325 -14.22 6.76 -3.94
N LEU A 326 -13.13 7.17 -4.62
CA LEU A 326 -13.18 8.26 -5.60
C LEU A 326 -14.02 7.94 -6.83
N VAL A 327 -14.15 6.69 -7.23
CA VAL A 327 -15.07 6.27 -8.30
C VAL A 327 -16.52 6.55 -7.90
N GLN A 328 -16.88 6.32 -6.66
CA GLN A 328 -18.22 6.57 -6.12
C GLN A 328 -18.45 8.06 -5.83
N TYR A 329 -17.44 8.76 -5.32
CA TYR A 329 -17.48 10.15 -4.86
C TYR A 329 -16.35 10.98 -5.49
N PRO A 330 -16.41 11.32 -6.78
CA PRO A 330 -15.30 11.91 -7.52
C PRO A 330 -14.95 13.36 -7.12
N SER A 331 -15.78 14.00 -6.32
CA SER A 331 -15.58 15.38 -5.84
C SER A 331 -14.95 15.46 -4.44
N LEU A 332 -14.61 14.33 -3.83
CA LEU A 332 -13.97 14.35 -2.51
C LEU A 332 -12.57 14.97 -2.57
N TRP A 333 -12.29 15.79 -1.59
CA TRP A 333 -10.95 16.31 -1.37
C TRP A 333 -10.03 15.20 -0.85
N PRO A 334 -8.71 15.27 -1.11
CA PRO A 334 -7.74 14.30 -0.64
C PRO A 334 -7.78 14.07 0.88
N GLU A 335 -7.96 15.15 1.67
CA GLU A 335 -8.07 15.08 3.13
C GLU A 335 -9.35 14.36 3.58
N THR A 336 -10.45 14.58 2.87
CA THR A 336 -11.72 13.87 3.15
C THR A 336 -11.59 12.39 2.83
N LEU A 337 -10.96 12.06 1.71
CA LEU A 337 -10.68 10.68 1.32
C LEU A 337 -9.81 9.97 2.35
N ARG A 338 -8.72 10.62 2.80
CA ARG A 338 -7.88 10.14 3.90
C ARG A 338 -8.68 9.94 5.19
N ALA A 339 -9.51 10.91 5.55
CA ALA A 339 -10.34 10.83 6.75
C ALA A 339 -11.34 9.66 6.70
N LEU A 340 -11.98 9.39 5.54
CA LEU A 340 -12.90 8.26 5.36
C LEU A 340 -12.18 6.92 5.51
N ILE A 341 -10.97 6.78 4.94
CA ILE A 341 -10.18 5.56 5.09
C ILE A 341 -9.83 5.33 6.56
N VAL A 342 -9.29 6.33 7.25
CA VAL A 342 -8.92 6.23 8.66
C VAL A 342 -10.15 5.98 9.56
N HIS A 343 -11.25 6.67 9.31
CA HIS A 343 -12.50 6.53 10.10
C HIS A 343 -13.14 5.15 9.91
N SER A 344 -12.98 4.52 8.76
CA SER A 344 -13.51 3.18 8.50
C SER A 344 -12.69 2.06 9.14
N ALA A 345 -11.50 2.38 9.68
CA ALA A 345 -10.59 1.39 10.23
C ALA A 345 -11.06 0.85 11.59
N GLU A 346 -10.78 -0.42 11.85
CA GLU A 346 -11.02 -1.10 13.14
C GLU A 346 -9.85 -2.00 13.51
N TRP A 347 -9.59 -2.07 14.78
CA TRP A 347 -8.64 -3.05 15.29
C TRP A 347 -9.29 -4.43 15.32
N THR A 348 -8.62 -5.40 14.78
CA THR A 348 -9.02 -6.81 14.86
C THR A 348 -8.95 -7.34 16.30
N GLU A 349 -9.51 -8.51 16.54
CA GLU A 349 -9.39 -9.16 17.86
C GLU A 349 -7.94 -9.50 18.18
N ALA A 350 -7.14 -9.93 17.18
CA ALA A 350 -5.73 -10.21 17.32
C ALA A 350 -4.93 -8.97 17.76
N MET A 351 -5.14 -7.82 17.12
CA MET A 351 -4.49 -6.57 17.49
C MET A 351 -4.88 -6.12 18.92
N ARG A 352 -6.17 -6.23 19.25
CA ARG A 352 -6.66 -5.90 20.60
C ARG A 352 -6.07 -6.84 21.64
N GLY A 353 -6.05 -8.14 21.36
CA GLY A 353 -5.49 -9.15 22.27
C GLY A 353 -4.00 -8.95 22.54
N MET A 354 -3.24 -8.50 21.54
CA MET A 354 -1.81 -8.26 21.65
C MET A 354 -1.49 -7.05 22.56
N TYR A 355 -2.24 -5.95 22.48
CA TYR A 355 -1.89 -4.68 23.11
C TYR A 355 -2.82 -4.26 24.25
N LEU A 356 -4.11 -4.59 24.21
CA LEU A 356 -5.06 -4.21 25.25
C LEU A 356 -5.14 -5.28 26.35
N ARG A 357 -4.39 -5.08 27.42
CA ARG A 357 -4.24 -6.07 28.49
C ARG A 357 -5.30 -5.88 29.59
N GLY A 358 -5.81 -7.02 30.08
CA GLY A 358 -6.74 -7.05 31.21
C GLY A 358 -8.14 -6.52 30.88
N ARG A 359 -9.00 -6.48 31.92
CA ARG A 359 -10.42 -6.07 31.76
C ARG A 359 -10.61 -4.57 31.49
N PHE A 360 -9.65 -3.75 31.93
CA PHE A 360 -9.68 -2.29 31.77
C PHE A 360 -8.31 -1.80 31.23
N PRO A 361 -8.13 -1.77 29.91
CA PRO A 361 -6.89 -1.29 29.33
C PRO A 361 -6.58 0.16 29.72
N SER A 362 -5.31 0.44 29.95
CA SER A 362 -4.83 1.78 30.31
C SER A 362 -4.68 2.66 29.06
N LYS A 363 -4.54 3.99 29.26
CA LYS A 363 -4.19 4.89 28.17
C LYS A 363 -2.87 4.49 27.47
N ALA A 364 -1.91 3.95 28.21
CA ALA A 364 -0.64 3.49 27.65
C ALA A 364 -0.82 2.28 26.72
N ASP A 365 -1.76 1.36 27.03
CA ASP A 365 -2.07 0.22 26.16
C ASP A 365 -2.67 0.70 24.84
N TYR A 366 -3.58 1.68 24.85
CA TYR A 366 -4.12 2.28 23.62
C TYR A 366 -3.07 3.05 22.83
N VAL A 367 -2.18 3.79 23.48
CA VAL A 367 -1.04 4.45 22.81
C VAL A 367 -0.14 3.41 22.15
N SER A 368 0.15 2.31 22.84
CA SER A 368 0.92 1.20 22.26
C SER A 368 0.23 0.61 21.04
N LEU A 369 -1.08 0.31 21.15
CA LEU A 369 -1.86 -0.23 20.03
C LEU A 369 -1.82 0.71 18.80
N ILE A 370 -2.08 2.02 19.01
CA ILE A 370 -2.11 2.99 17.90
C ILE A 370 -0.71 3.15 17.27
N ARG A 371 0.37 3.12 18.05
CA ARG A 371 1.73 3.23 17.52
C ARG A 371 2.20 2.01 16.75
N HIS A 372 1.56 0.86 16.93
CA HIS A 372 1.86 -0.37 16.20
C HIS A 372 0.91 -0.60 15.01
N ALA A 373 -0.39 -0.44 15.23
CA ALA A 373 -1.44 -0.79 14.28
C ALA A 373 -2.15 0.42 13.65
N GLY A 374 -1.76 1.64 14.00
CA GLY A 374 -2.55 2.81 13.61
C GLY A 374 -3.98 2.70 14.12
N TRP A 375 -4.94 3.10 13.31
CA TRP A 375 -6.37 2.96 13.60
C TRP A 375 -6.95 1.59 13.25
N GLY A 376 -6.10 0.66 12.77
CA GLY A 376 -6.47 -0.70 12.41
C GLY A 376 -6.66 -0.89 10.90
N GLU A 377 -7.44 -1.90 10.52
CA GLU A 377 -7.72 -2.30 9.15
C GLU A 377 -8.97 -1.57 8.63
N PRO A 378 -8.86 -0.74 7.56
CA PRO A 378 -10.01 -0.06 6.96
C PRO A 378 -10.96 -1.01 6.22
N SER A 379 -12.23 -0.63 6.17
CA SER A 379 -13.27 -1.32 5.42
C SER A 379 -13.86 -0.40 4.36
N LEU A 380 -13.85 -0.84 3.09
CA LEU A 380 -14.47 -0.11 1.98
C LEU A 380 -15.96 0.13 2.22
N ASP A 381 -16.68 -0.90 2.64
CA ASP A 381 -18.13 -0.81 2.89
C ASP A 381 -18.46 0.24 3.95
N ARG A 382 -17.69 0.29 5.04
CA ARG A 382 -17.86 1.31 6.08
C ARG A 382 -17.51 2.70 5.58
N ALA A 383 -16.45 2.85 4.79
CA ALA A 383 -16.06 4.14 4.22
C ALA A 383 -17.16 4.68 3.29
N LEU A 384 -17.70 3.84 2.39
CA LEU A 384 -18.77 4.18 1.47
C LEU A 384 -20.09 4.47 2.23
N TRP A 385 -20.41 3.66 3.24
CA TRP A 385 -21.60 3.89 4.07
C TRP A 385 -21.49 5.18 4.86
N SER A 386 -20.34 5.49 5.44
CA SER A 386 -20.09 6.74 6.18
C SER A 386 -20.25 7.95 5.29
N ALA A 387 -19.76 7.88 4.04
CA ALA A 387 -19.89 8.98 3.09
C ALA A 387 -21.34 9.27 2.66
N SER A 388 -22.21 8.25 2.64
CA SER A 388 -23.59 8.37 2.12
C SER A 388 -24.68 8.49 3.20
N ASN A 389 -24.50 7.88 4.38
CA ASN A 389 -25.59 7.63 5.33
C ASN A 389 -25.30 8.03 6.79
N SER A 390 -24.07 8.36 7.15
CA SER A 390 -23.79 8.72 8.52
C SER A 390 -23.97 10.22 8.78
N LEU A 391 -24.14 10.60 10.05
CA LEU A 391 -24.04 11.98 10.54
C LEU A 391 -22.58 12.52 10.44
N THR A 392 -21.77 11.96 9.57
CA THR A 392 -20.42 12.45 9.29
C THR A 392 -20.54 13.77 8.58
N LEU A 393 -20.30 14.86 9.30
CA LEU A 393 -20.29 16.20 8.74
C LEU A 393 -19.04 16.37 7.87
N VAL A 394 -19.16 16.11 6.57
CA VAL A 394 -18.11 16.45 5.59
C VAL A 394 -18.33 17.92 5.22
N ILE A 395 -17.58 18.83 5.84
CA ILE A 395 -17.59 20.25 5.46
C ILE A 395 -16.60 20.39 4.28
N GLY A 396 -17.13 20.31 3.05
CA GLY A 396 -16.37 20.46 1.81
C GLY A 396 -16.10 21.92 1.40
N ASP A 397 -16.64 22.91 2.14
CA ASP A 397 -16.43 24.34 1.91
C ASP A 397 -15.64 24.95 3.07
N CYS A 398 -14.36 24.70 3.12
CA CYS A 398 -13.45 25.62 3.81
C CYS A 398 -13.17 26.81 2.89
N GLN A 399 -14.16 27.68 2.72
CA GLN A 399 -13.84 29.05 2.34
C GLN A 399 -12.82 29.58 3.34
N LYS A 400 -11.62 29.82 2.83
CA LYS A 400 -10.51 30.62 3.34
C LYS A 400 -10.80 31.26 4.71
N PHE A 401 -10.47 30.57 5.80
CA PHE A 401 -10.24 31.26 7.04
C PHE A 401 -8.91 32.02 6.89
N CYS A 402 -8.99 33.21 6.27
CA CYS A 402 -7.96 34.23 6.42
C CYS A 402 -7.89 34.63 7.88
N VAL A 403 -7.01 34.02 8.64
CA VAL A 403 -6.52 34.64 9.87
C VAL A 403 -5.60 35.77 9.42
N ARG A 404 -6.17 36.97 9.33
CA ARG A 404 -5.34 38.21 9.34
C ARG A 404 -4.78 38.34 10.74
N ALA A 405 -3.45 38.13 10.87
CA ALA A 405 -2.70 38.55 12.03
C ALA A 405 -2.62 40.08 12.10
#